data_44329c393b9ced670c6318e3f9b2a5f2
#
_entry.id   44329c393b9ced670c6318e3f9b2a5f2
#
_cell.length_a   1.000
_cell.length_b   1.000
_cell.length_c   1.000
_cell.angle_alpha   90.00
_cell.angle_beta   90.00
_cell.angle_gamma   90.00
#
_symmetry.space_group_name_H-M   'P 1'
#
loop_
_entity.id
_entity.type
_entity.pdbx_description
1 polymer ?
#
loop_
_entity_poly.entity_id
_entity_poly.type
_entity_poly.pdbx_seq_one_letter_code
_entity_poly.pdbx_strand_id
1 'polypeptide(L)'
;ADGIVKEAENRIIAMIDEHEITRKAYEQKAEIIETANEMSREISQGTKEYANSLLNSTEGVLTEALSKLEKDISDAASMMQMSLEGTIKTIQNSKKELQ
;
A
#
# COMPACT_ATOMS: atom_id res chain seq x y z
N ALA A 1 -27.28 -5.79 -68.80
CA ALA A 1 -25.84 -5.99 -68.61
C ALA A 1 -25.25 -5.01 -67.58
N ASP A 2 -25.50 -3.72 -67.74
CA ASP A 2 -24.95 -2.68 -66.85
C ASP A 2 -25.52 -2.76 -65.44
N GLY A 3 -26.79 -3.15 -65.30
CA GLY A 3 -27.45 -3.30 -64.01
C GLY A 3 -26.85 -4.47 -63.18
N ILE A 4 -26.51 -5.57 -63.85
CA ILE A 4 -25.92 -6.74 -63.19
C ILE A 4 -24.51 -6.45 -62.72
N VAL A 5 -23.72 -5.76 -63.54
CA VAL A 5 -22.34 -5.38 -63.17
C VAL A 5 -22.35 -4.42 -62.02
N LYS A 6 -23.22 -3.42 -62.06
CA LYS A 6 -23.34 -2.46 -60.98
C LYS A 6 -23.81 -3.06 -59.66
N GLU A 7 -24.76 -4.00 -59.75
CA GLU A 7 -25.22 -4.75 -58.59
C GLU A 7 -24.09 -5.60 -57.95
N ALA A 8 -23.31 -6.25 -58.82
CA ALA A 8 -22.13 -7.03 -58.36
C ALA A 8 -21.09 -6.13 -57.73
N GLU A 9 -20.80 -4.95 -58.29
CA GLU A 9 -19.89 -3.97 -57.72
C GLU A 9 -20.38 -3.46 -56.36
N ASN A 10 -21.66 -3.18 -56.22
CA ASN A 10 -22.25 -2.77 -54.95
C ASN A 10 -22.16 -3.83 -53.90
N ARG A 11 -22.30 -5.11 -54.24
CA ARG A 11 -22.14 -6.23 -53.33
C ARG A 11 -20.69 -6.37 -52.86
N ILE A 12 -19.74 -6.17 -53.76
CA ILE A 12 -18.33 -6.20 -53.41
C ILE A 12 -17.98 -5.07 -52.42
N ILE A 13 -18.45 -3.87 -52.67
CA ILE A 13 -18.26 -2.73 -51.76
C ILE A 13 -18.87 -3.03 -50.38
N ALA A 14 -20.09 -3.56 -50.32
CA ALA A 14 -20.74 -3.92 -49.07
C ALA A 14 -19.95 -4.98 -48.28
N MET A 15 -19.41 -5.98 -48.98
CA MET A 15 -18.59 -7.01 -48.36
C MET A 15 -17.28 -6.44 -47.80
N ILE A 16 -16.66 -5.50 -48.51
CA ILE A 16 -15.43 -4.85 -48.05
C ILE A 16 -15.75 -4.00 -46.80
N ASP A 17 -16.87 -3.26 -46.80
CA ASP A 17 -17.30 -2.46 -45.65
C ASP A 17 -17.58 -3.32 -44.41
N GLU A 18 -18.26 -4.46 -44.58
CA GLU A 18 -18.51 -5.41 -43.51
C GLU A 18 -17.18 -5.96 -42.94
N HIS A 19 -16.23 -6.29 -43.82
CA HIS A 19 -14.94 -6.78 -43.42
C HIS A 19 -14.15 -5.72 -42.64
N GLU A 20 -14.18 -4.48 -43.09
CA GLU A 20 -13.57 -3.34 -42.41
C GLU A 20 -14.18 -3.10 -41.02
N ILE A 21 -15.51 -3.14 -40.93
CA ILE A 21 -16.22 -2.98 -39.66
C ILE A 21 -15.82 -4.11 -38.69
N THR A 22 -15.78 -5.34 -39.16
CA THR A 22 -15.39 -6.50 -38.34
C THR A 22 -13.94 -6.37 -37.87
N ARG A 23 -13.04 -5.98 -38.77
CA ARG A 23 -11.62 -5.78 -38.44
C ARG A 23 -11.46 -4.71 -37.37
N LYS A 24 -12.13 -3.55 -37.52
CA LYS A 24 -12.11 -2.47 -36.54
C LYS A 24 -12.69 -2.90 -35.19
N ALA A 25 -13.77 -3.68 -35.22
CA ALA A 25 -14.38 -4.20 -34.00
C ALA A 25 -13.40 -5.12 -33.22
N TYR A 26 -12.66 -5.97 -33.91
CA TYR A 26 -11.63 -6.81 -33.29
C TYR A 26 -10.47 -5.99 -32.76
N GLU A 27 -10.04 -4.96 -33.47
CA GLU A 27 -9.00 -4.04 -33.00
C GLU A 27 -9.43 -3.30 -31.75
N GLN A 28 -10.66 -2.76 -31.72
CA GLN A 28 -11.21 -2.09 -30.54
C GLN A 28 -11.35 -3.04 -29.37
N LYS A 29 -11.79 -4.27 -29.62
CA LYS A 29 -11.85 -5.31 -28.58
C LYS A 29 -10.48 -5.56 -27.94
N ALA A 30 -9.45 -5.70 -28.77
CA ALA A 30 -8.09 -5.90 -28.31
C ALA A 30 -7.59 -4.72 -27.48
N GLU A 31 -7.84 -3.49 -27.92
CA GLU A 31 -7.48 -2.27 -27.17
C GLU A 31 -8.21 -2.16 -25.84
N ILE A 32 -9.49 -2.47 -25.82
CA ILE A 32 -10.30 -2.44 -24.58
C ILE A 32 -9.76 -3.44 -23.58
N ILE A 33 -9.47 -4.67 -24.03
CA ILE A 33 -8.92 -5.73 -23.16
C ILE A 33 -7.53 -5.32 -22.63
N GLU A 34 -6.67 -4.80 -23.50
CA GLU A 34 -5.34 -4.34 -23.11
C GLU A 34 -5.42 -3.21 -22.09
N THR A 35 -6.25 -2.21 -22.34
CA THR A 35 -6.47 -1.09 -21.42
C THR A 35 -7.03 -1.57 -20.09
N ALA A 36 -8.00 -2.47 -20.10
CA ALA A 36 -8.56 -3.03 -18.88
C ALA A 36 -7.53 -3.81 -18.06
N ASN A 37 -6.68 -4.59 -18.72
CA ASN A 37 -5.61 -5.33 -18.06
C ASN A 37 -4.55 -4.39 -17.47
N GLU A 38 -4.21 -3.33 -18.19
CA GLU A 38 -3.28 -2.31 -17.72
C GLU A 38 -3.82 -1.57 -16.50
N MET A 39 -5.08 -1.14 -16.55
CA MET A 39 -5.75 -0.51 -15.42
C MET A 39 -5.83 -1.44 -14.21
N SER A 40 -6.11 -2.72 -14.43
CA SER A 40 -6.13 -3.72 -13.37
C SER A 40 -4.78 -3.86 -12.69
N ARG A 41 -3.70 -3.89 -13.48
CA ARG A 41 -2.33 -3.93 -12.94
C ARG A 41 -1.99 -2.68 -12.14
N GLU A 42 -2.37 -1.51 -12.64
CA GLU A 42 -2.13 -0.23 -11.97
C GLU A 42 -2.88 -0.15 -10.64
N ILE A 43 -4.14 -0.55 -10.62
CA ILE A 43 -4.96 -0.58 -9.39
C ILE A 43 -4.35 -1.55 -8.38
N SER A 44 -3.96 -2.75 -8.82
CA SER A 44 -3.34 -3.75 -7.96
C SER A 44 -2.02 -3.23 -7.37
N GLN A 45 -1.18 -2.61 -8.20
CA GLN A 45 0.09 -2.04 -7.75
C GLN A 45 -0.12 -0.88 -6.79
N GLY A 46 -1.03 0.03 -7.09
CA GLY A 46 -1.38 1.16 -6.22
C GLY A 46 -1.92 0.71 -4.87
N THR A 47 -2.75 -0.34 -4.87
CA THR A 47 -3.29 -0.92 -3.64
C THR A 47 -2.18 -1.51 -2.77
N LYS A 48 -1.24 -2.23 -3.37
CA LYS A 48 -0.09 -2.80 -2.65
C LYS A 48 0.80 -1.72 -2.06
N GLU A 49 1.07 -0.67 -2.82
CA GLU A 49 1.87 0.48 -2.36
C GLU A 49 1.21 1.21 -1.21
N TYR A 50 -0.09 1.44 -1.31
CA TYR A 50 -0.88 2.05 -0.24
C TYR A 50 -0.85 1.21 1.04
N ALA A 51 -1.12 -0.08 0.92
CA ALA A 51 -1.10 -0.99 2.06
C ALA A 51 0.28 -1.05 2.72
N ASN A 52 1.33 -1.11 1.90
CA ASN A 52 2.71 -1.13 2.38
C ASN A 52 3.08 0.18 3.11
N SER A 53 2.68 1.33 2.57
CA SER A 53 2.88 2.63 3.22
C SER A 53 2.16 2.70 4.56
N LEU A 54 0.92 2.21 4.62
CA LEU A 54 0.14 2.19 5.85
C LEU A 54 0.79 1.31 6.90
N LEU A 55 1.24 0.12 6.51
CA LEU A 55 1.92 -0.81 7.42
C LEU A 55 3.26 -0.24 7.91
N ASN A 56 4.02 0.40 7.04
CA ASN A 56 5.27 1.06 7.43
C ASN A 56 5.03 2.21 8.42
N SER A 57 4.02 3.02 8.19
CA SER A 57 3.66 4.10 9.11
C SER A 57 3.22 3.56 10.47
N THR A 58 2.42 2.51 10.47
CA THR A 58 1.96 1.86 11.70
C THR A 58 3.13 1.24 12.47
N GLU A 59 4.03 0.56 11.77
CA GLU A 59 5.25 0.02 12.37
C GLU A 59 6.10 1.12 13.00
N GLY A 60 6.26 2.25 12.30
CA GLY A 60 7.01 3.40 12.83
C GLY A 60 6.41 3.96 14.11
N VAL A 61 5.09 4.13 14.15
CA VAL A 61 4.37 4.62 15.35
C VAL A 61 4.56 3.65 16.52
N LEU A 62 4.40 2.35 16.28
CA LEU A 62 4.57 1.33 17.32
C LEU A 62 6.02 1.24 17.82
N THR A 63 6.98 1.35 16.92
CA THR A 63 8.40 1.34 17.25
C THR A 63 8.78 2.53 18.14
N GLU A 64 8.28 3.73 17.82
CA GLU A 64 8.48 4.91 18.65
C GLU A 64 7.82 4.76 20.02
N ALA A 65 6.59 4.26 20.06
CA ALA A 65 5.89 4.01 21.31
C ALA A 65 6.64 3.03 22.21
N LEU A 66 7.16 1.95 21.62
CA LEU A 66 7.95 0.96 22.35
C LEU A 66 9.24 1.58 22.90
N SER A 67 9.94 2.35 22.09
CA SER A 67 11.18 3.01 22.50
C SER A 67 10.94 4.00 23.66
N LYS A 68 9.86 4.78 23.58
CA LYS A 68 9.47 5.68 24.68
C LYS A 68 9.12 4.91 25.94
N LEU A 69 8.38 3.84 25.82
CA LEU A 69 8.01 2.99 26.96
C LEU A 69 9.25 2.41 27.64
N GLU A 70 10.20 1.89 26.87
CA GLU A 70 11.46 1.35 27.39
C GLU A 70 12.26 2.41 28.16
N LYS A 71 12.32 3.62 27.62
CA LYS A 71 12.96 4.74 28.28
C LYS A 71 12.26 5.13 29.58
N ASP A 72 10.93 5.24 29.56
CA ASP A 72 10.14 5.62 30.72
C ASP A 72 10.25 4.58 31.84
N ILE A 73 10.27 3.29 31.47
CA ILE A 73 10.49 2.18 32.43
C ILE A 73 11.88 2.29 33.05
N SER A 74 12.90 2.52 32.22
CA SER A 74 14.29 2.68 32.69
C SER A 74 14.45 3.87 33.63
N ASP A 75 13.84 5.01 33.27
CA ASP A 75 13.88 6.21 34.10
C ASP A 75 13.16 6.00 35.44
N ALA A 76 11.99 5.37 35.41
CA ALA A 76 11.23 5.07 36.62
C ALA A 76 12.00 4.11 37.53
N ALA A 77 12.58 3.07 36.97
CA ALA A 77 13.41 2.11 37.73
C ALA A 77 14.61 2.79 38.37
N SER A 78 15.28 3.68 37.65
CA SER A 78 16.41 4.45 38.15
C SER A 78 16.01 5.36 39.32
N MET A 79 14.90 6.05 39.18
CA MET A 79 14.36 6.91 40.25
C MET A 79 13.98 6.12 41.50
N MET A 80 13.36 4.99 41.36
CA MET A 80 13.00 4.10 42.45
C MET A 80 14.24 3.55 43.15
N GLN A 81 15.25 3.16 42.37
CA GLN A 81 16.53 2.69 42.89
C GLN A 81 17.22 3.75 43.73
N MET A 82 17.31 4.98 43.21
CA MET A 82 17.91 6.13 43.95
C MET A 82 17.17 6.42 45.24
N SER A 83 15.84 6.38 45.19
CA SER A 83 15.00 6.61 46.37
C SER A 83 15.25 5.55 47.45
N LEU A 84 15.29 4.29 47.08
CA LEU A 84 15.58 3.18 48.00
C LEU A 84 16.99 3.26 48.57
N GLU A 85 17.98 3.55 47.75
CA GLU A 85 19.38 3.72 48.20
C GLU A 85 19.51 4.88 49.19
N GLY A 86 18.84 5.98 48.92
CA GLY A 86 18.79 7.11 49.84
C GLY A 86 18.15 6.78 51.17
N THR A 87 17.05 6.04 51.17
CA THR A 87 16.40 5.59 52.40
C THR A 87 17.26 4.64 53.21
N ILE A 88 17.90 3.69 52.54
CA ILE A 88 18.83 2.75 53.17
C ILE A 88 19.96 3.49 53.84
N LYS A 89 20.55 4.48 53.15
CA LYS A 89 21.63 5.31 53.67
C LYS A 89 21.21 6.09 54.90
N THR A 90 20.00 6.68 54.88
CA THR A 90 19.44 7.38 56.05
C THR A 90 19.29 6.43 57.22
N ILE A 91 18.82 5.24 57.05
CA ILE A 91 18.69 4.20 58.10
C ILE A 91 20.05 3.83 58.65
N GLN A 92 21.03 3.60 57.78
CA GLN A 92 22.42 3.27 58.21
C GLN A 92 23.02 4.37 59.07
N ASN A 93 22.78 5.63 58.69
CA ASN A 93 23.27 6.79 59.49
C ASN A 93 22.57 6.84 60.85
N SER A 94 21.24 6.64 60.88
CA SER A 94 20.48 6.61 62.12
C SER A 94 20.95 5.50 63.06
N LYS A 95 21.27 4.31 62.51
CA LYS A 95 21.81 3.19 63.27
C LYS A 95 23.17 3.55 63.95
N LYS A 96 24.01 4.28 63.21
CA LYS A 96 25.31 4.69 63.76
C LYS A 96 25.14 5.67 64.93
N GLU A 97 24.15 6.56 64.86
CA GLU A 97 23.88 7.51 65.95
C GLU A 97 23.39 6.83 67.22
N LEU A 98 22.78 5.68 67.13
CA LEU A 98 22.29 4.91 68.27
C LEU A 98 23.37 4.05 68.95
N GLN A 99 24.50 3.87 68.28
CA GLN A 99 25.60 3.19 68.84
C GLN A 99 26.46 4.15 69.67
#